data_661e164110f6d8df314399c69408eb82
#
_entry.id   661e164110f6d8df314399c69408eb82
#
_cell.length_a   1.000
_cell.length_b   1.000
_cell.length_c   1.000
_cell.angle_alpha   90.00
_cell.angle_beta   90.00
_cell.angle_gamma   90.00
#
_symmetry.space_group_name_H-M   'P 1'
#
loop_
_entity.id
_entity.type
_entity.pdbx_description
1 polymer ?
#
loop_
_entity_poly.entity_id
_entity_poly.type
_entity_poly.pdbx_seq_one_letter_code
_entity_poly.pdbx_strand_id
1 'polypeptide(L)'
;MRARLLIPAAVALLSLAAPVSAQSPAPAAPQTPAGLWQAVDDDTKQPTGWFLIANHDGVYSGIIARMFLKPGEDPNAVCSQCKDDRLNHPWLGLEIVRGMKQDAEKPEKYVDGTILDPRDGKVYKANMTVTPDGQTLVVRGYIGISLLGQNQYWTRLPDSAMSMLDPSVNPNPAVAAPANKPAPARKPQAAAPAAAPAPAPK
;
A
#
# COMPACT_ATOMS: atom_id res chain seq x y z
N MET A 1 18.31 -78.15 -45.82
CA MET A 1 18.66 -76.76 -45.67
C MET A 1 17.39 -76.02 -45.24
N ARG A 2 17.28 -75.62 -43.98
CA ARG A 2 16.09 -74.97 -43.44
C ARG A 2 16.39 -73.47 -43.20
N ALA A 3 15.82 -72.60 -44.05
CA ALA A 3 15.96 -71.14 -43.92
C ALA A 3 15.06 -70.68 -42.73
N ARG A 4 15.63 -70.00 -41.73
CA ARG A 4 14.93 -69.34 -40.64
C ARG A 4 14.72 -67.87 -41.05
N LEU A 5 13.44 -67.53 -41.16
CA LEU A 5 13.00 -66.14 -41.41
C LEU A 5 12.98 -65.40 -40.07
N LEU A 6 13.78 -64.36 -39.90
CA LEU A 6 13.80 -63.43 -38.78
C LEU A 6 12.87 -62.26 -39.08
N ILE A 7 11.84 -62.10 -38.26
CA ILE A 7 10.92 -60.96 -38.34
C ILE A 7 11.41 -59.90 -37.33
N PRO A 8 11.71 -58.64 -37.74
CA PRO A 8 12.01 -57.60 -36.78
C PRO A 8 10.72 -57.01 -36.17
N ALA A 9 10.63 -57.07 -34.87
CA ALA A 9 9.56 -56.39 -34.11
C ALA A 9 9.83 -54.86 -34.09
N ALA A 10 8.96 -54.08 -34.74
CA ALA A 10 8.97 -52.62 -34.67
C ALA A 10 8.26 -52.18 -33.36
N VAL A 11 9.02 -51.59 -32.45
CA VAL A 11 8.49 -50.97 -31.23
C VAL A 11 8.09 -49.54 -31.60
N ALA A 12 6.77 -49.30 -31.66
CA ALA A 12 6.23 -47.95 -31.84
C ALA A 12 6.18 -47.22 -30.48
N LEU A 13 7.07 -46.24 -30.31
CA LEU A 13 7.04 -45.29 -29.20
C LEU A 13 5.92 -44.26 -29.40
N LEU A 14 4.79 -44.43 -28.70
CA LEU A 14 3.75 -43.40 -28.59
C LEU A 14 4.23 -42.30 -27.65
N SER A 15 4.60 -41.15 -28.22
CA SER A 15 4.89 -39.93 -27.44
C SER A 15 3.55 -39.29 -27.00
N LEU A 16 3.21 -39.36 -25.73
CA LEU A 16 2.12 -38.58 -25.15
C LEU A 16 2.57 -37.10 -25.04
N ALA A 17 2.10 -36.25 -25.95
CA ALA A 17 2.22 -34.82 -25.81
C ALA A 17 1.13 -34.34 -24.82
N ALA A 18 1.54 -33.93 -23.61
CA ALA A 18 0.68 -33.28 -22.66
C ALA A 18 0.28 -31.86 -23.17
N PRO A 19 -0.99 -31.46 -23.12
CA PRO A 19 -1.36 -30.12 -23.49
C PRO A 19 -0.76 -29.12 -22.49
N VAL A 20 0.11 -28.24 -22.97
CA VAL A 20 0.54 -27.06 -22.23
C VAL A 20 -0.65 -26.11 -22.16
N SER A 21 -1.31 -26.04 -21.00
CA SER A 21 -2.35 -25.03 -20.75
C SER A 21 -1.69 -23.66 -20.73
N ALA A 22 -1.87 -22.87 -21.79
CA ALA A 22 -1.53 -21.47 -21.82
C ALA A 22 -2.45 -20.75 -20.80
N GLN A 23 -1.93 -20.37 -19.65
CA GLN A 23 -2.62 -19.50 -18.72
C GLN A 23 -2.78 -18.13 -19.39
N SER A 24 -4.02 -17.74 -19.68
CA SER A 24 -4.31 -16.37 -20.07
C SER A 24 -3.77 -15.43 -19.00
N PRO A 25 -3.05 -14.35 -19.36
CA PRO A 25 -2.63 -13.34 -18.39
C PRO A 25 -3.88 -12.80 -17.68
N ALA A 26 -3.82 -12.76 -16.34
CA ALA A 26 -4.87 -12.14 -15.55
C ALA A 26 -5.12 -10.71 -16.05
N PRO A 27 -6.39 -10.24 -16.08
CA PRO A 27 -6.69 -8.87 -16.48
C PRO A 27 -5.82 -7.91 -15.66
N ALA A 28 -5.09 -7.04 -16.34
CA ALA A 28 -4.30 -6.01 -15.67
C ALA A 28 -5.25 -5.20 -14.77
N ALA A 29 -4.95 -5.12 -13.47
CA ALA A 29 -5.71 -4.29 -12.55
C ALA A 29 -5.77 -2.85 -13.10
N PRO A 30 -6.89 -2.13 -12.89
CA PRO A 30 -7.02 -0.77 -13.39
C PRO A 30 -5.83 0.06 -12.89
N GLN A 31 -5.17 0.73 -13.83
CA GLN A 31 -3.93 1.47 -13.63
C GLN A 31 -4.21 2.78 -12.87
N THR A 32 -4.67 2.69 -11.62
CA THR A 32 -4.97 3.86 -10.77
C THR A 32 -3.83 4.14 -9.79
N PRO A 33 -3.71 5.36 -9.25
CA PRO A 33 -2.72 5.68 -8.22
C PRO A 33 -3.06 5.07 -6.86
N ALA A 34 -4.26 4.52 -6.64
CA ALA A 34 -4.61 3.87 -5.39
C ALA A 34 -3.67 2.68 -5.12
N GLY A 35 -3.27 2.52 -3.85
CA GLY A 35 -2.36 1.48 -3.40
C GLY A 35 -1.18 1.99 -2.61
N LEU A 36 -0.27 1.10 -2.29
CA LEU A 36 0.92 1.38 -1.49
C LEU A 36 2.14 1.59 -2.41
N TRP A 37 2.88 2.64 -2.12
CA TRP A 37 4.00 3.10 -2.92
C TRP A 37 5.24 3.33 -2.08
N GLN A 38 6.43 3.02 -2.61
CA GLN A 38 7.71 3.31 -2.00
C GLN A 38 8.42 4.44 -2.74
N ALA A 39 8.79 5.50 -2.02
CA ALA A 39 9.72 6.49 -2.51
C ALA A 39 11.16 6.13 -2.11
N VAL A 40 12.10 6.57 -2.94
CA VAL A 40 13.53 6.44 -2.70
C VAL A 40 14.19 7.82 -2.78
N ASP A 41 15.28 7.97 -2.08
CA ASP A 41 16.16 9.13 -2.20
C ASP A 41 16.86 9.09 -3.57
N ASP A 42 16.86 10.21 -4.29
CA ASP A 42 17.35 10.26 -5.67
C ASP A 42 18.87 10.03 -5.77
N ASP A 43 19.63 10.37 -4.74
CA ASP A 43 21.10 10.24 -4.73
C ASP A 43 21.53 8.88 -4.20
N THR A 44 20.99 8.46 -3.06
CA THR A 44 21.41 7.24 -2.37
C THR A 44 20.64 5.99 -2.80
N LYS A 45 19.51 6.15 -3.48
CA LYS A 45 18.57 5.08 -3.87
C LYS A 45 18.01 4.29 -2.69
N GLN A 46 18.16 4.80 -1.45
CA GLN A 46 17.60 4.17 -0.26
C GLN A 46 16.12 4.54 -0.11
N PRO A 47 15.28 3.62 0.40
CA PRO A 47 13.89 3.93 0.73
C PRO A 47 13.80 5.10 1.71
N THR A 48 12.92 6.06 1.44
CA THR A 48 12.64 7.20 2.34
C THR A 48 11.32 7.06 3.05
N GLY A 49 10.33 6.43 2.41
CA GLY A 49 9.01 6.23 3.00
C GLY A 49 8.12 5.38 2.13
N TRP A 50 7.03 4.89 2.74
CA TRP A 50 5.90 4.33 2.04
C TRP A 50 4.72 5.28 2.13
N PHE A 51 4.00 5.40 1.04
CA PHE A 51 2.84 6.28 0.89
C PHE A 51 1.64 5.46 0.45
N LEU A 52 0.55 5.59 1.20
CA LEU A 52 -0.72 4.93 0.87
C LEU A 52 -1.63 5.94 0.20
N ILE A 53 -1.96 5.69 -1.06
CA ILE A 53 -2.91 6.49 -1.83
C ILE A 53 -4.27 5.81 -1.79
N ALA A 54 -5.30 6.55 -1.42
CA ALA A 54 -6.69 6.11 -1.38
C ALA A 54 -7.54 6.91 -2.35
N ASN A 55 -8.62 6.29 -2.84
CA ASN A 55 -9.65 6.93 -3.64
C ASN A 55 -10.89 7.16 -2.78
N HIS A 56 -11.37 8.38 -2.77
CA HIS A 56 -12.63 8.78 -2.14
C HIS A 56 -13.49 9.47 -3.19
N ASP A 57 -14.43 8.73 -3.78
CA ASP A 57 -15.38 9.23 -4.78
C ASP A 57 -14.72 9.95 -5.98
N GLY A 58 -13.64 9.35 -6.51
CA GLY A 58 -12.90 9.90 -7.66
C GLY A 58 -11.84 10.94 -7.30
N VAL A 59 -11.70 11.29 -6.03
CA VAL A 59 -10.64 12.16 -5.50
C VAL A 59 -9.62 11.31 -4.77
N TYR A 60 -8.34 11.45 -5.14
CA TYR A 60 -7.26 10.69 -4.54
C TYR A 60 -6.52 11.54 -3.52
N SER A 61 -6.26 10.93 -2.37
CA SER A 61 -5.42 11.49 -1.32
C SER A 61 -4.39 10.46 -0.85
N GLY A 62 -3.33 10.91 -0.17
CA GLY A 62 -2.24 10.04 0.23
C GLY A 62 -1.62 10.43 1.55
N ILE A 63 -1.34 9.41 2.36
CA ILE A 63 -0.73 9.55 3.68
C ILE A 63 0.68 8.95 3.71
N ILE A 64 1.49 9.39 4.67
CA ILE A 64 2.74 8.72 5.03
C ILE A 64 2.37 7.45 5.79
N ALA A 65 2.57 6.28 5.16
CA ALA A 65 2.19 4.99 5.73
C ALA A 65 3.35 4.32 6.49
N ARG A 66 4.60 4.65 6.15
CA ARG A 66 5.82 4.19 6.84
C ARG A 66 6.97 5.16 6.59
N MET A 67 7.79 5.36 7.59
CA MET A 67 9.04 6.14 7.50
C MET A 67 10.25 5.22 7.58
N PHE A 68 11.30 5.52 6.80
CA PHE A 68 12.61 4.90 6.90
C PHE A 68 13.58 5.96 7.43
N LEU A 69 13.75 5.98 8.74
CA LEU A 69 14.48 7.02 9.44
C LEU A 69 15.99 6.83 9.29
N LYS A 70 16.69 7.94 9.07
CA LYS A 70 18.15 8.00 9.16
C LYS A 70 18.58 8.09 10.62
N PRO A 71 19.82 7.73 10.96
CA PRO A 71 20.36 7.92 12.31
C PRO A 71 20.17 9.35 12.80
N GLY A 72 19.52 9.53 13.95
CA GLY A 72 19.25 10.84 14.57
C GLY A 72 17.91 11.47 14.18
N GLU A 73 17.13 10.89 13.27
CA GLU A 73 15.78 11.35 12.99
C GLU A 73 14.78 10.86 14.04
N ASP A 74 13.81 11.72 14.38
CA ASP A 74 12.79 11.44 15.40
C ASP A 74 11.66 10.56 14.84
N PRO A 75 11.42 9.36 15.39
CA PRO A 75 10.29 8.51 14.96
C PRO A 75 8.91 9.11 15.29
N ASN A 76 8.87 10.07 16.22
CA ASN A 76 7.64 10.78 16.62
C ASN A 76 7.56 12.18 16.02
N ALA A 77 8.29 12.42 14.92
CA ALA A 77 8.28 13.71 14.25
C ALA A 77 6.86 14.18 13.94
N VAL A 78 6.60 15.46 14.18
CA VAL A 78 5.33 16.12 13.87
C VAL A 78 5.54 17.23 12.86
N CYS A 79 4.49 17.59 12.11
CA CYS A 79 4.56 18.71 11.17
C CYS A 79 4.48 20.05 11.91
N SER A 80 5.56 20.44 12.57
CA SER A 80 5.64 21.71 13.34
C SER A 80 5.61 22.98 12.48
N GLN A 81 5.93 22.83 11.19
CA GLN A 81 5.95 23.95 10.22
C GLN A 81 4.68 24.01 9.35
N CYS A 82 3.77 23.05 9.46
CA CYS A 82 2.48 23.09 8.77
C CYS A 82 1.67 24.32 9.21
N LYS A 83 0.85 24.87 8.28
CA LYS A 83 0.05 26.08 8.52
C LYS A 83 -1.45 25.85 8.43
N ASP A 84 -1.87 24.60 8.17
CA ASP A 84 -3.25 24.20 8.02
C ASP A 84 -3.64 23.20 9.14
N ASP A 85 -4.70 22.44 8.92
CA ASP A 85 -5.22 21.41 9.82
C ASP A 85 -4.19 20.33 10.18
N ARG A 86 -3.06 20.24 9.47
CA ARG A 86 -1.97 19.27 9.70
C ARG A 86 -0.91 19.76 10.70
N LEU A 87 -1.03 21.00 11.22
CA LEU A 87 -0.08 21.54 12.20
C LEU A 87 0.02 20.64 13.44
N ASN A 88 1.25 20.28 13.80
CA ASN A 88 1.60 19.40 14.92
C ASN A 88 1.02 17.97 14.83
N HIS A 89 0.47 17.56 13.69
CA HIS A 89 0.10 16.16 13.48
C HIS A 89 1.36 15.31 13.27
N PRO A 90 1.37 14.06 13.79
CA PRO A 90 2.47 13.12 13.54
C PRO A 90 2.69 12.91 12.04
N TRP A 91 3.95 12.73 11.62
CA TRP A 91 4.23 12.42 10.22
C TRP A 91 3.65 11.08 9.80
N LEU A 92 3.71 10.06 10.68
CA LEU A 92 3.03 8.80 10.41
C LEU A 92 1.52 9.02 10.38
N GLY A 93 0.89 8.66 9.27
CA GLY A 93 -0.53 8.93 9.01
C GLY A 93 -0.83 10.34 8.47
N LEU A 94 0.18 11.21 8.35
CA LEU A 94 -0.03 12.56 7.84
C LEU A 94 -0.45 12.52 6.37
N GLU A 95 -1.55 13.19 6.05
CA GLU A 95 -2.01 13.35 4.67
C GLU A 95 -1.13 14.38 3.95
N ILE A 96 -0.27 13.90 3.05
CA ILE A 96 0.63 14.78 2.30
C ILE A 96 0.16 15.04 0.87
N VAL A 97 -0.62 14.13 0.26
CA VAL A 97 -1.22 14.31 -1.06
C VAL A 97 -2.71 14.58 -0.89
N ARG A 98 -3.22 15.66 -1.50
CA ARG A 98 -4.63 16.05 -1.41
C ARG A 98 -5.21 16.42 -2.76
N GLY A 99 -6.48 16.04 -2.98
CA GLY A 99 -7.35 16.60 -4.01
C GLY A 99 -7.03 16.21 -5.44
N MET A 100 -6.26 15.13 -5.66
CA MET A 100 -5.92 14.67 -7.00
C MET A 100 -7.15 14.11 -7.72
N LYS A 101 -7.45 14.61 -8.91
CA LYS A 101 -8.54 14.15 -9.78
C LYS A 101 -7.98 13.62 -11.07
N GLN A 102 -8.61 12.58 -11.61
CA GLN A 102 -8.22 12.05 -12.92
C GLN A 102 -8.42 13.12 -14.00
N ASP A 103 -7.44 13.27 -14.86
CA ASP A 103 -7.50 14.16 -16.02
C ASP A 103 -8.50 13.58 -17.06
N ALA A 104 -9.40 14.41 -17.57
CA ALA A 104 -10.44 13.99 -18.50
C ALA A 104 -9.90 13.52 -19.86
N GLU A 105 -8.74 14.04 -20.28
CA GLU A 105 -8.14 13.72 -21.58
C GLU A 105 -7.04 12.65 -21.47
N LYS A 106 -6.43 12.53 -20.27
CA LYS A 106 -5.27 11.65 -20.00
C LYS A 106 -5.56 10.79 -18.78
N PRO A 107 -6.21 9.63 -18.95
CA PRO A 107 -6.68 8.80 -17.84
C PRO A 107 -5.56 8.26 -16.93
N GLU A 108 -4.31 8.22 -17.43
CA GLU A 108 -3.13 7.88 -16.62
C GLU A 108 -2.68 9.01 -15.69
N LYS A 109 -3.17 10.25 -15.91
CA LYS A 109 -2.75 11.44 -15.20
C LYS A 109 -3.81 11.89 -14.18
N TYR A 110 -3.33 12.43 -13.07
CA TYR A 110 -4.12 12.98 -11.96
C TYR A 110 -3.63 14.39 -11.66
N VAL A 111 -4.54 15.34 -11.61
CA VAL A 111 -4.27 16.79 -11.59
C VAL A 111 -5.02 17.50 -10.48
N ASP A 112 -4.84 18.82 -10.38
CA ASP A 112 -5.52 19.74 -9.47
C ASP A 112 -5.28 19.49 -7.98
N GLY A 113 -4.33 18.61 -7.66
CA GLY A 113 -3.98 18.33 -6.28
C GLY A 113 -2.81 19.13 -5.75
N THR A 114 -2.47 18.82 -4.51
CA THR A 114 -1.33 19.39 -3.78
C THR A 114 -0.51 18.30 -3.11
N ILE A 115 0.78 18.60 -2.86
CA ILE A 115 1.66 17.78 -2.04
C ILE A 115 2.33 18.65 -0.97
N LEU A 116 2.34 18.16 0.27
CA LEU A 116 2.99 18.79 1.42
C LEU A 116 4.39 18.19 1.63
N ASP A 117 5.39 19.04 1.86
CA ASP A 117 6.63 18.63 2.50
C ASP A 117 6.53 18.88 4.01
N PRO A 118 6.46 17.82 4.85
CA PRO A 118 6.27 18.00 6.29
C PRO A 118 7.50 18.56 7.02
N ARG A 119 8.68 18.55 6.36
CA ARG A 119 9.93 19.06 6.95
C ARG A 119 9.94 20.59 7.07
N ASP A 120 9.33 21.28 6.10
CA ASP A 120 9.27 22.73 6.07
C ASP A 120 7.85 23.30 6.00
N GLY A 121 6.84 22.41 5.99
CA GLY A 121 5.42 22.78 5.99
C GLY A 121 4.94 23.41 4.67
N LYS A 122 5.75 23.36 3.60
CA LYS A 122 5.37 23.90 2.31
C LYS A 122 4.42 22.99 1.55
N VAL A 123 3.39 23.60 0.99
CA VAL A 123 2.43 22.93 0.12
C VAL A 123 2.68 23.36 -1.33
N TYR A 124 2.90 22.39 -2.19
CA TYR A 124 3.12 22.56 -3.62
C TYR A 124 1.86 22.14 -4.38
N LYS A 125 1.60 22.77 -5.53
CA LYS A 125 0.69 22.17 -6.52
C LYS A 125 1.31 20.87 -7.00
N ALA A 126 0.49 19.86 -7.30
CA ALA A 126 1.01 18.58 -7.73
C ALA A 126 0.15 17.91 -8.81
N ASN A 127 0.83 17.11 -9.61
CA ASN A 127 0.25 16.14 -10.54
C ASN A 127 0.81 14.76 -10.22
N MET A 128 0.06 13.72 -10.53
CA MET A 128 0.53 12.34 -10.52
C MET A 128 0.31 11.71 -11.89
N THR A 129 1.18 10.80 -12.30
CA THR A 129 1.02 10.00 -13.52
C THR A 129 1.39 8.55 -13.21
N VAL A 130 0.48 7.62 -13.49
CA VAL A 130 0.77 6.18 -13.38
C VAL A 130 1.37 5.70 -14.69
N THR A 131 2.48 4.98 -14.65
CA THR A 131 3.08 4.39 -15.86
C THR A 131 2.19 3.31 -16.47
N PRO A 132 2.32 3.01 -17.77
CA PRO A 132 1.45 2.03 -18.44
C PRO A 132 1.48 0.62 -17.84
N ASP A 133 2.58 0.23 -17.20
CA ASP A 133 2.71 -1.04 -16.47
C ASP A 133 2.11 -1.00 -15.06
N GLY A 134 1.68 0.20 -14.59
CA GLY A 134 1.13 0.42 -13.25
C GLY A 134 2.14 0.33 -12.12
N GLN A 135 3.43 0.19 -12.42
CA GLN A 135 4.45 -0.08 -11.40
C GLN A 135 5.15 1.18 -10.89
N THR A 136 5.02 2.29 -11.59
CA THR A 136 5.62 3.57 -11.16
C THR A 136 4.55 4.67 -11.09
N LEU A 137 4.56 5.42 -10.01
CA LEU A 137 3.81 6.65 -9.84
C LEU A 137 4.80 7.82 -9.89
N VAL A 138 4.69 8.64 -10.93
CA VAL A 138 5.46 9.86 -11.04
C VAL A 138 4.68 10.97 -10.33
N VAL A 139 5.20 11.46 -9.22
CA VAL A 139 4.62 12.56 -8.45
C VAL A 139 5.41 13.82 -8.75
N ARG A 140 4.75 14.83 -9.33
CA ARG A 140 5.36 16.10 -9.71
C ARG A 140 4.84 17.23 -8.85
N GLY A 141 5.71 17.76 -7.98
CA GLY A 141 5.43 18.97 -7.20
C GLY A 141 5.95 20.23 -7.92
N TYR A 142 5.20 21.34 -7.87
CA TYR A 142 5.58 22.58 -8.51
C TYR A 142 4.98 23.83 -7.84
N ILE A 143 5.65 24.98 -8.08
CA ILE A 143 5.16 26.30 -7.72
C ILE A 143 4.86 27.06 -9.03
N GLY A 144 3.71 27.70 -9.13
CA GLY A 144 3.30 28.40 -10.35
C GLY A 144 2.88 27.45 -11.45
N ILE A 145 3.77 27.15 -12.41
CA ILE A 145 3.49 26.27 -13.56
C ILE A 145 4.20 24.93 -13.45
N SER A 146 3.53 23.86 -13.90
CA SER A 146 4.05 22.50 -13.79
C SER A 146 5.39 22.29 -14.51
N LEU A 147 5.72 23.09 -15.53
CA LEU A 147 6.99 22.98 -16.26
C LEU A 147 8.22 23.12 -15.37
N LEU A 148 8.14 23.93 -14.32
CA LEU A 148 9.24 24.20 -13.37
C LEU A 148 9.23 23.26 -12.16
N GLY A 149 8.40 22.21 -12.16
CA GLY A 149 8.28 21.26 -11.07
C GLY A 149 9.41 20.21 -11.06
N GLN A 150 9.49 19.50 -9.93
CA GLN A 150 10.38 18.35 -9.73
C GLN A 150 9.57 17.07 -9.65
N ASN A 151 10.10 16.00 -10.23
CA ASN A 151 9.50 14.67 -10.17
C ASN A 151 10.11 13.86 -9.03
N GLN A 152 9.26 13.07 -8.39
CA GLN A 152 9.64 11.91 -7.59
C GLN A 152 9.05 10.66 -8.25
N TYR A 153 9.78 9.56 -8.19
CA TYR A 153 9.37 8.28 -8.77
C TYR A 153 9.12 7.29 -7.63
N TRP A 154 7.87 6.93 -7.48
CA TRP A 154 7.45 5.98 -6.45
C TRP A 154 7.16 4.63 -7.08
N THR A 155 7.72 3.56 -6.52
CA THR A 155 7.49 2.19 -6.99
C THR A 155 6.31 1.57 -6.27
N ARG A 156 5.42 0.89 -7.00
CA ARG A 156 4.28 0.19 -6.41
C ARG A 156 4.75 -0.98 -5.57
N LEU A 157 4.20 -1.08 -4.38
CA LEU A 157 4.39 -2.23 -3.51
C LEU A 157 3.25 -3.24 -3.71
N PRO A 158 3.50 -4.55 -3.51
CA PRO A 158 2.46 -5.55 -3.56
C PRO A 158 1.49 -5.39 -2.37
N ASP A 159 0.23 -5.83 -2.53
CA ASP A 159 -0.79 -5.73 -1.48
C ASP A 159 -0.38 -6.44 -0.19
N SER A 160 0.46 -7.48 -0.28
CA SER A 160 1.02 -8.16 0.89
C SER A 160 1.84 -7.23 1.81
N ALA A 161 2.41 -6.15 1.27
CA ALA A 161 3.14 -5.16 2.07
C ALA A 161 2.23 -4.36 3.01
N MET A 162 0.92 -4.33 2.79
CA MET A 162 -0.05 -3.71 3.70
C MET A 162 0.02 -4.31 5.12
N SER A 163 0.33 -5.60 5.25
CA SER A 163 0.50 -6.26 6.56
C SER A 163 1.69 -5.74 7.37
N MET A 164 2.61 -5.03 6.74
CA MET A 164 3.79 -4.44 7.37
C MET A 164 3.59 -3.00 7.84
N LEU A 165 2.41 -2.43 7.60
CA LEU A 165 2.06 -1.09 8.06
C LEU A 165 1.73 -1.09 9.55
N ASP A 166 1.94 0.06 10.19
CA ASP A 166 1.45 0.30 11.54
C ASP A 166 -0.09 0.18 11.55
N PRO A 167 -0.68 -0.49 12.56
CA PRO A 167 -2.14 -0.63 12.65
C PRO A 167 -2.92 0.69 12.62
N SER A 168 -2.30 1.80 13.06
CA SER A 168 -2.93 3.13 13.07
C SER A 168 -3.15 3.72 11.68
N VAL A 169 -2.38 3.26 10.68
CA VAL A 169 -2.45 3.75 9.29
C VAL A 169 -2.89 2.69 8.30
N ASN A 170 -3.07 1.44 8.76
CA ASN A 170 -3.50 0.34 7.91
C ASN A 170 -5.04 0.39 7.72
N PRO A 171 -5.56 0.57 6.50
CA PRO A 171 -7.00 0.59 6.25
C PRO A 171 -7.68 -0.76 6.53
N ASN A 172 -6.90 -1.84 6.62
CA ASN A 172 -7.38 -3.18 6.96
C ASN A 172 -6.57 -3.79 8.13
N PRO A 173 -6.75 -3.30 9.37
CA PRO A 173 -5.98 -3.75 10.52
C PRO A 173 -6.12 -5.25 10.83
N ALA A 174 -7.16 -5.92 10.35
CA ALA A 174 -7.35 -7.36 10.51
C ALA A 174 -6.28 -8.19 9.75
N VAL A 175 -5.69 -7.65 8.69
CA VAL A 175 -4.61 -8.29 7.93
C VAL A 175 -3.25 -8.06 8.59
N ALA A 176 -3.09 -6.96 9.36
CA ALA A 176 -1.85 -6.58 10.02
C ALA A 176 -1.61 -7.28 11.37
N ALA A 177 -2.63 -7.88 11.98
CA ALA A 177 -2.47 -8.57 13.25
C ALA A 177 -1.70 -9.88 13.03
N PRO A 178 -0.50 -10.07 13.62
CA PRO A 178 0.13 -11.38 13.64
C PRO A 178 -0.81 -12.34 14.40
N ALA A 179 -1.01 -13.51 13.84
CA ALA A 179 -1.91 -14.56 14.37
C ALA A 179 -1.57 -15.08 15.78
N ASN A 180 -0.65 -14.44 16.52
CA ASN A 180 -0.14 -14.89 17.82
C ASN A 180 0.10 -13.74 18.80
N LYS A 181 -0.93 -12.95 19.13
CA LYS A 181 -0.93 -12.26 20.40
C LYS A 181 -1.90 -12.99 21.33
N PRO A 182 -1.44 -13.66 22.41
CA PRO A 182 -2.35 -14.23 23.40
C PRO A 182 -3.28 -13.14 23.91
N ALA A 183 -4.59 -13.39 23.87
CA ALA A 183 -5.55 -12.49 24.46
C ALA A 183 -5.16 -12.24 25.93
N PRO A 184 -5.21 -10.98 26.42
CA PRO A 184 -4.95 -10.73 27.82
C PRO A 184 -5.92 -11.55 28.65
N ALA A 185 -5.37 -12.36 29.58
CA ALA A 185 -6.13 -13.21 30.48
C ALA A 185 -7.20 -12.35 31.17
N ARG A 186 -8.46 -12.67 30.95
CA ARG A 186 -9.58 -12.09 31.68
C ARG A 186 -9.31 -12.34 33.17
N LYS A 187 -9.09 -11.27 33.93
CA LYS A 187 -9.09 -11.35 35.39
C LYS A 187 -10.42 -11.99 35.82
N PRO A 188 -10.38 -12.97 36.78
CA PRO A 188 -11.61 -13.52 37.31
C PRO A 188 -12.46 -12.40 37.89
N GLN A 189 -13.66 -12.20 37.35
CA GLN A 189 -14.66 -11.30 37.90
C GLN A 189 -15.13 -11.89 39.22
N ALA A 190 -14.85 -11.24 40.33
CA ALA A 190 -15.31 -11.64 41.64
C ALA A 190 -16.85 -11.78 41.62
N ALA A 191 -17.31 -12.95 42.04
CA ALA A 191 -18.72 -13.25 42.15
C ALA A 191 -19.37 -12.21 43.11
N ALA A 192 -20.47 -11.61 42.69
CA ALA A 192 -21.27 -10.75 43.52
C ALA A 192 -21.82 -11.54 44.72
N PRO A 193 -21.87 -10.98 45.95
CA PRO A 193 -22.41 -11.67 47.09
C PRO A 193 -23.93 -11.88 46.92
N ALA A 194 -24.39 -13.09 47.24
CA ALA A 194 -25.78 -13.49 47.20
C ALA A 194 -26.63 -12.59 48.11
N ALA A 195 -27.74 -12.13 47.57
CA ALA A 195 -28.73 -11.35 48.30
C ALA A 195 -29.35 -12.20 49.46
N ALA A 196 -29.42 -11.59 50.65
CA ALA A 196 -30.05 -12.18 51.82
C ALA A 196 -31.57 -12.35 51.61
N PRO A 197 -32.20 -13.42 52.19
CA PRO A 197 -33.63 -13.66 52.05
C PRO A 197 -34.46 -12.61 52.86
N ALA A 198 -35.56 -12.17 52.27
CA ALA A 198 -36.51 -11.26 52.88
C ALA A 198 -37.28 -11.88 54.07
N PRO A 199 -37.61 -11.15 55.12
CA PRO A 199 -38.40 -11.65 56.25
C PRO A 199 -39.87 -11.89 55.88
N ALA A 200 -40.44 -12.99 56.42
CA ALA A 200 -41.83 -13.38 56.22
C ALA A 200 -42.82 -12.40 56.89
N PRO A 201 -44.04 -12.20 56.35
CA PRO A 201 -45.07 -11.36 56.93
C PRO A 201 -45.74 -12.02 58.13
N LYS A 202 -46.06 -11.22 59.13
CA LYS A 202 -46.95 -11.56 60.27
C LYS A 202 -48.39 -11.49 59.85
#